data_2c4445aa24c3e91f2e754574fa07f913
#
_entry.id   2c4445aa24c3e91f2e754574fa07f913
#
_cell.length_a   1.000
_cell.length_b   1.000
_cell.length_c   1.000
_cell.angle_alpha   90.00
_cell.angle_beta   90.00
_cell.angle_gamma   90.00
#
_symmetry.space_group_name_H-M   'P 1'
#
loop_
_entity.id
_entity.type
_entity.pdbx_description
1 polymer ?
#
loop_
_entity_poly.entity_id
_entity_poly.type
_entity_poly.pdbx_seq_one_letter_code
_entity_poly.pdbx_strand_id
1 'polypeptide(L)'
;MSTTTSFSVPTFKLVDGFAIPTIAWGNGTGDAKPKAVECGVIALKTGIRHIDTAQGYHNEPESGKAIDEAQVGEKVWLTSKLSTVDGDPTKEGIALEDLRASVLSTLERLGRQPDLLLIHNPFVPPKGKLVEFWKILEQMKDAGELTASLGVSNFRPQDFEELFAADIKYKPVVNQLEYHPYVLSHLEGLLQLQAEHGIVTEAYGPLTPLLRHPTGGPIKPVLTRIAQRLSSETGKEVDATQALLLWTRAKGVVAVTASGKEENIKKIAAVQGLPDLKPEEVKEVEDLGRKVYFRHYSEHMNEDFPAPQLPEDL
;
A
#
# COMPACT_ATOMS: atom_id res chain seq x y z
N MET A 1 -14.47 36.49 2.46
CA MET A 1 -14.87 35.14 2.93
C MET A 1 -14.26 34.13 1.97
N SER A 2 -13.20 33.49 2.38
CA SER A 2 -12.52 32.48 1.56
C SER A 2 -13.37 31.20 1.63
N THR A 3 -14.01 30.82 0.53
CA THR A 3 -14.66 29.52 0.39
C THR A 3 -13.56 28.46 0.31
N THR A 4 -13.18 27.90 1.44
CA THR A 4 -12.44 26.63 1.47
C THR A 4 -13.36 25.56 0.89
N THR A 5 -13.23 25.26 -0.39
CA THR A 5 -13.76 24.03 -0.98
C THR A 5 -13.13 22.88 -0.20
N SER A 6 -13.91 22.21 0.65
CA SER A 6 -13.46 20.99 1.32
C SER A 6 -13.20 19.95 0.23
N PHE A 7 -11.95 19.69 -0.01
CA PHE A 7 -11.53 18.64 -0.94
C PHE A 7 -11.82 17.30 -0.28
N SER A 8 -12.81 16.56 -0.79
CA SER A 8 -13.10 15.21 -0.30
C SER A 8 -11.98 14.28 -0.75
N VAL A 9 -11.25 13.70 0.20
CA VAL A 9 -10.23 12.68 -0.08
C VAL A 9 -10.90 11.42 -0.61
N PRO A 10 -10.54 10.93 -1.80
CA PRO A 10 -11.09 9.68 -2.32
C PRO A 10 -10.77 8.50 -1.40
N THR A 11 -11.76 7.64 -1.13
CA THR A 11 -11.62 6.48 -0.23
C THR A 11 -12.22 5.23 -0.84
N PHE A 12 -11.74 4.05 -0.40
CA PHE A 12 -12.41 2.78 -0.60
C PHE A 12 -13.01 2.29 0.72
N LYS A 13 -14.17 1.63 0.64
CA LYS A 13 -14.82 1.04 1.82
C LYS A 13 -14.20 -0.32 2.10
N LEU A 14 -13.77 -0.54 3.34
CA LEU A 14 -13.30 -1.81 3.84
C LEU A 14 -14.48 -2.68 4.33
N VAL A 15 -14.26 -3.99 4.39
CA VAL A 15 -15.29 -4.96 4.82
C VAL A 15 -15.73 -4.78 6.27
N ASP A 16 -14.90 -4.21 7.12
CA ASP A 16 -15.19 -3.87 8.52
C ASP A 16 -15.91 -2.52 8.70
N GLY A 17 -16.23 -1.84 7.58
CA GLY A 17 -17.02 -0.61 7.55
C GLY A 17 -16.21 0.69 7.54
N PHE A 18 -14.91 0.66 7.77
CA PHE A 18 -14.05 1.84 7.66
C PHE A 18 -13.82 2.23 6.20
N ALA A 19 -13.29 3.45 6.01
CA ALA A 19 -12.95 3.98 4.69
C ALA A 19 -11.46 4.33 4.65
N ILE A 20 -10.72 3.70 3.73
CA ILE A 20 -9.28 3.89 3.56
C ILE A 20 -9.01 4.87 2.41
N PRO A 21 -8.15 5.89 2.58
CA PRO A 21 -7.77 6.79 1.49
C PRO A 21 -7.07 6.05 0.36
N THR A 22 -7.38 6.43 -0.88
CA THR A 22 -6.89 5.73 -2.09
C THR A 22 -5.41 5.93 -2.39
N ILE A 23 -4.77 6.91 -1.73
CA ILE A 23 -3.33 7.20 -1.86
C ILE A 23 -2.72 7.32 -0.49
N ALA A 24 -1.63 6.57 -0.26
CA ALA A 24 -0.77 6.65 0.90
C ALA A 24 0.63 7.16 0.53
N TRP A 25 1.21 7.95 1.42
CA TRP A 25 2.63 8.24 1.41
C TRP A 25 3.36 7.28 2.35
N GLY A 26 4.25 6.46 1.76
CA GLY A 26 5.06 5.49 2.49
C GLY A 26 6.47 6.03 2.78
N ASN A 27 7.05 5.64 3.92
CA ASN A 27 8.37 6.06 4.34
C ASN A 27 9.39 4.92 4.48
N GLY A 28 9.08 3.74 3.91
CA GLY A 28 9.91 2.55 4.05
C GLY A 28 11.17 2.52 3.16
N THR A 29 11.23 3.33 2.09
CA THR A 29 12.25 3.18 1.05
C THR A 29 12.83 4.51 0.58
N GLY A 30 14.02 4.41 -0.03
CA GLY A 30 14.68 5.50 -0.75
C GLY A 30 14.88 6.76 0.10
N ASP A 31 14.80 7.92 -0.55
CA ASP A 31 15.00 9.23 0.07
C ASP A 31 13.89 9.62 1.07
N ALA A 32 12.77 8.92 1.08
CA ALA A 32 11.68 9.16 2.02
C ALA A 32 12.04 8.69 3.43
N LYS A 33 12.76 7.57 3.55
CA LYS A 33 13.09 6.95 4.84
C LYS A 33 13.87 7.88 5.79
N PRO A 34 15.01 8.49 5.38
CA PRO A 34 15.75 9.40 6.26
C PRO A 34 15.07 10.76 6.48
N LYS A 35 14.03 11.09 5.70
CA LYS A 35 13.27 12.35 5.77
C LYS A 35 11.83 12.13 6.21
N ALA A 36 11.56 11.08 6.99
CA ALA A 36 10.20 10.65 7.30
C ALA A 36 9.34 11.75 7.93
N VAL A 37 9.87 12.56 8.84
CA VAL A 37 9.14 13.70 9.43
C VAL A 37 8.89 14.78 8.40
N GLU A 38 9.93 15.31 7.76
CA GLU A 38 9.83 16.42 6.81
C GLU A 38 8.88 16.09 5.66
N CYS A 39 9.12 14.96 4.99
CA CYS A 39 8.31 14.54 3.84
C CYS A 39 6.90 14.12 4.24
N GLY A 40 6.72 13.51 5.41
CA GLY A 40 5.40 13.20 5.97
C GLY A 40 4.57 14.45 6.23
N VAL A 41 5.17 15.48 6.80
CA VAL A 41 4.51 16.81 6.98
C VAL A 41 4.12 17.41 5.62
N ILE A 42 5.01 17.35 4.63
CA ILE A 42 4.71 17.84 3.27
C ILE A 42 3.55 17.04 2.67
N ALA A 43 3.58 15.72 2.76
CA ALA A 43 2.52 14.86 2.24
C ALA A 43 1.16 15.20 2.83
N LEU A 44 1.08 15.35 4.16
CA LEU A 44 -0.14 15.72 4.86
C LEU A 44 -0.62 17.14 4.50
N LYS A 45 0.27 18.11 4.44
CA LYS A 45 -0.07 19.49 4.07
C LYS A 45 -0.48 19.64 2.60
N THR A 46 -0.06 18.72 1.72
CA THR A 46 -0.48 18.71 0.31
C THR A 46 -1.78 17.95 0.06
N GLY A 47 -2.40 17.35 1.10
CA GLY A 47 -3.71 16.72 1.00
C GLY A 47 -3.70 15.19 1.03
N ILE A 48 -2.54 14.51 1.11
CA ILE A 48 -2.51 13.08 1.39
C ILE A 48 -2.98 12.88 2.83
N ARG A 49 -3.87 11.90 3.05
CA ARG A 49 -4.45 11.60 4.37
C ARG A 49 -4.18 10.17 4.82
N HIS A 50 -3.14 9.55 4.26
CA HIS A 50 -2.72 8.20 4.62
C HIS A 50 -1.20 8.13 4.69
N ILE A 51 -0.67 7.76 5.86
CA ILE A 51 0.75 7.49 6.12
C ILE A 51 0.92 5.99 6.27
N ASP A 52 1.88 5.41 5.54
CA ASP A 52 2.25 4.00 5.63
C ASP A 52 3.68 3.86 6.17
N THR A 53 3.81 3.10 7.26
CA THR A 53 5.08 2.76 7.91
C THR A 53 5.13 1.28 8.30
N ALA A 54 6.17 0.84 9.00
CA ALA A 54 6.31 -0.51 9.55
C ALA A 54 7.39 -0.56 10.64
N GLN A 55 7.32 -1.58 11.51
CA GLN A 55 8.38 -1.88 12.47
C GLN A 55 9.76 -1.99 11.81
N GLY A 56 9.85 -2.77 10.73
CA GLY A 56 11.09 -3.00 9.99
C GLY A 56 11.67 -1.78 9.27
N TYR A 57 10.93 -0.66 9.22
CA TYR A 57 11.46 0.58 8.67
C TYR A 57 12.23 1.40 9.70
N HIS A 58 12.04 1.13 11.00
CA HIS A 58 12.68 1.83 12.12
C HIS A 58 12.39 3.34 12.16
N ASN A 59 11.20 3.75 11.69
CA ASN A 59 10.78 5.16 11.65
C ASN A 59 9.31 5.37 12.04
N GLU A 60 8.76 4.48 12.87
CA GLU A 60 7.42 4.66 13.44
C GLU A 60 7.30 5.94 14.28
N PRO A 61 8.30 6.32 15.12
CA PRO A 61 8.26 7.59 15.86
C PRO A 61 8.19 8.81 14.95
N GLU A 62 8.91 8.79 13.83
CA GLU A 62 8.90 9.86 12.83
C GLU A 62 7.55 9.98 12.14
N SER A 63 6.85 8.86 11.94
CA SER A 63 5.50 8.85 11.37
C SER A 63 4.49 9.51 12.31
N GLY A 64 4.51 9.16 13.59
CA GLY A 64 3.71 9.80 14.63
C GLY A 64 3.98 11.30 14.71
N LYS A 65 5.26 11.67 14.77
CA LYS A 65 5.72 13.06 14.82
C LYS A 65 5.29 13.86 13.58
N ALA A 66 5.37 13.29 12.39
CA ALA A 66 4.92 13.96 11.16
C ALA A 66 3.43 14.30 11.21
N ILE A 67 2.60 13.40 11.74
CA ILE A 67 1.15 13.63 11.91
C ILE A 67 0.91 14.77 12.90
N ASP A 68 1.63 14.80 14.03
CA ASP A 68 1.50 15.86 15.03
C ASP A 68 1.94 17.24 14.50
N GLU A 69 3.07 17.30 13.81
CA GLU A 69 3.62 18.54 13.25
C GLU A 69 2.82 19.08 12.05
N ALA A 70 2.16 18.20 11.30
CA ALA A 70 1.38 18.65 10.15
C ALA A 70 0.16 19.46 10.54
N GLN A 71 -0.48 19.20 11.68
CA GLN A 71 -1.63 19.95 12.23
C GLN A 71 -2.76 20.16 11.21
N VAL A 72 -3.07 19.13 10.40
CA VAL A 72 -4.01 19.26 9.28
C VAL A 72 -5.49 19.37 9.69
N GLY A 73 -5.80 19.16 10.98
CA GLY A 73 -7.17 19.29 11.52
C GLY A 73 -8.17 18.22 11.06
N GLU A 74 -7.76 17.36 10.15
CA GLU A 74 -8.55 16.27 9.60
C GLU A 74 -7.95 14.92 10.03
N LYS A 75 -8.80 13.87 10.00
CA LYS A 75 -8.33 12.52 10.32
C LYS A 75 -7.25 12.09 9.32
N VAL A 76 -6.12 11.64 9.85
CA VAL A 76 -5.06 10.97 9.09
C VAL A 76 -5.18 9.48 9.34
N TRP A 77 -5.27 8.70 8.27
CA TRP A 77 -5.18 7.24 8.31
C TRP A 77 -3.73 6.82 8.48
N LEU A 78 -3.45 5.97 9.44
CA LEU A 78 -2.11 5.48 9.74
C LEU A 78 -2.07 3.96 9.61
N THR A 79 -1.20 3.46 8.74
CA THR A 79 -0.90 2.03 8.60
C THR A 79 0.48 1.74 9.17
N SER A 80 0.58 0.70 10.02
CA SER A 80 1.85 0.10 10.41
C SER A 80 1.83 -1.41 10.21
N LYS A 81 3.00 -2.06 10.36
CA LYS A 81 3.16 -3.49 10.06
C LYS A 81 4.04 -4.16 11.11
N LEU A 82 3.61 -5.32 11.59
CA LEU A 82 4.43 -6.23 12.38
C LEU A 82 5.43 -6.90 11.44
N SER A 83 6.71 -6.83 11.77
CA SER A 83 7.78 -7.23 10.85
C SER A 83 8.70 -8.30 11.46
N THR A 84 9.30 -9.11 10.61
CA THR A 84 10.53 -9.84 10.90
C THR A 84 11.65 -8.85 11.23
N VAL A 85 12.75 -9.32 11.78
CA VAL A 85 13.92 -8.47 12.09
C VAL A 85 14.33 -7.68 10.83
N ASP A 86 14.42 -6.35 10.97
CA ASP A 86 14.71 -5.39 9.89
C ASP A 86 13.74 -5.43 8.70
N GLY A 87 12.62 -6.15 8.82
CA GLY A 87 11.68 -6.39 7.72
C GLY A 87 12.17 -7.42 6.69
N ASP A 88 13.28 -8.08 6.94
CA ASP A 88 13.85 -9.11 6.08
C ASP A 88 13.10 -10.44 6.28
N PRO A 89 12.39 -10.97 5.25
CA PRO A 89 11.57 -12.17 5.38
C PRO A 89 12.38 -13.44 5.66
N THR A 90 13.70 -13.40 5.50
CA THR A 90 14.59 -14.53 5.80
C THR A 90 15.08 -14.55 7.25
N LYS A 91 14.82 -13.45 7.99
CA LYS A 91 15.19 -13.32 9.40
C LYS A 91 14.05 -13.78 10.32
N GLU A 92 14.38 -13.83 11.61
CA GLU A 92 13.45 -14.24 12.66
C GLU A 92 12.19 -13.37 12.70
N GLY A 93 11.05 -14.01 12.84
CA GLY A 93 9.75 -13.38 13.03
C GLY A 93 9.48 -13.07 14.50
N ILE A 94 8.20 -12.94 14.85
CA ILE A 94 7.75 -12.61 16.21
C ILE A 94 7.22 -13.90 16.85
N ALA A 95 7.82 -14.33 17.96
CA ALA A 95 7.32 -15.46 18.74
C ALA A 95 5.91 -15.14 19.30
N LEU A 96 5.07 -16.18 19.50
CA LEU A 96 3.69 -15.97 19.97
C LEU A 96 3.65 -15.27 21.32
N GLU A 97 4.54 -15.63 22.23
CA GLU A 97 4.69 -15.04 23.58
C GLU A 97 5.10 -13.58 23.53
N ASP A 98 5.82 -13.13 22.50
CA ASP A 98 6.32 -11.76 22.34
C ASP A 98 5.37 -10.86 21.55
N LEU A 99 4.37 -11.44 20.86
CA LEU A 99 3.50 -10.71 19.93
C LEU A 99 2.79 -9.52 20.60
N ARG A 100 2.18 -9.74 21.78
CA ARG A 100 1.48 -8.66 22.51
C ARG A 100 2.43 -7.51 22.87
N ALA A 101 3.62 -7.82 23.36
CA ALA A 101 4.63 -6.82 23.68
C ALA A 101 5.10 -6.08 22.43
N SER A 102 5.28 -6.78 21.30
CA SER A 102 5.64 -6.20 20.01
C SER A 102 4.58 -5.21 19.50
N VAL A 103 3.29 -5.56 19.57
CA VAL A 103 2.19 -4.65 19.23
C VAL A 103 2.19 -3.41 20.12
N LEU A 104 2.24 -3.59 21.45
CA LEU A 104 2.26 -2.46 22.39
C LEU A 104 3.45 -1.53 22.16
N SER A 105 4.62 -2.08 21.83
CA SER A 105 5.80 -1.30 21.46
C SER A 105 5.60 -0.48 20.17
N THR A 106 4.87 -1.01 19.19
CA THR A 106 4.45 -0.24 18.00
C THR A 106 3.57 0.94 18.40
N LEU A 107 2.56 0.72 19.24
CA LEU A 107 1.66 1.79 19.71
C LEU A 107 2.44 2.90 20.44
N GLU A 108 3.39 2.50 21.30
CA GLU A 108 4.26 3.44 22.01
C GLU A 108 5.12 4.25 21.03
N ARG A 109 5.79 3.61 20.07
CA ARG A 109 6.62 4.31 19.08
C ARG A 109 5.82 5.25 18.18
N LEU A 110 4.63 4.86 17.76
CA LEU A 110 3.72 5.71 16.98
C LEU A 110 3.12 6.85 17.81
N GLY A 111 3.09 6.73 19.14
CA GLY A 111 2.39 7.65 20.04
C GLY A 111 0.86 7.62 19.90
N ARG A 112 0.32 6.66 19.15
CA ARG A 112 -1.12 6.50 18.86
C ARG A 112 -1.47 5.11 18.35
N GLN A 113 -2.77 4.79 18.33
CA GLN A 113 -3.29 3.63 17.62
C GLN A 113 -3.15 3.85 16.10
N PRO A 114 -2.65 2.88 15.33
CA PRO A 114 -2.82 2.91 13.87
C PRO A 114 -4.29 2.64 13.52
N ASP A 115 -4.70 3.05 12.32
CA ASP A 115 -6.02 2.70 11.77
C ASP A 115 -5.99 1.29 11.15
N LEU A 116 -4.84 0.86 10.64
CA LEU A 116 -4.61 -0.45 10.05
C LEU A 116 -3.28 -1.02 10.55
N LEU A 117 -3.33 -2.26 11.06
CA LEU A 117 -2.14 -3.02 11.44
C LEU A 117 -2.03 -4.25 10.55
N LEU A 118 -0.93 -4.37 9.82
CA LEU A 118 -0.66 -5.49 8.93
C LEU A 118 0.32 -6.49 9.55
N ILE A 119 0.18 -7.76 9.21
CA ILE A 119 1.29 -8.72 9.25
C ILE A 119 2.10 -8.48 7.97
N HIS A 120 3.37 -8.05 8.07
CA HIS A 120 4.17 -7.53 6.95
C HIS A 120 4.45 -8.58 5.85
N ASN A 121 4.54 -9.84 6.24
CA ASN A 121 4.63 -10.98 5.33
C ASN A 121 4.24 -12.28 6.08
N PRO A 122 3.96 -13.39 5.37
CA PRO A 122 3.53 -14.64 6.00
C PRO A 122 4.60 -15.34 6.87
N PHE A 123 5.82 -14.81 6.89
CA PHE A 123 6.94 -15.37 7.70
C PHE A 123 7.13 -14.62 9.03
N VAL A 124 6.35 -13.58 9.30
CA VAL A 124 6.33 -12.89 10.60
C VAL A 124 5.81 -13.81 11.72
N PRO A 125 4.71 -14.56 11.54
CA PRO A 125 4.35 -15.63 12.47
C PRO A 125 5.36 -16.78 12.40
N PRO A 126 5.63 -17.47 13.51
CA PRO A 126 6.41 -18.71 13.47
C PRO A 126 5.76 -19.73 12.53
N LYS A 127 6.56 -20.55 11.87
CA LYS A 127 6.09 -21.54 10.89
C LYS A 127 4.95 -22.41 11.47
N GLY A 128 3.82 -22.46 10.75
CA GLY A 128 2.62 -23.22 11.15
C GLY A 128 1.87 -22.62 12.35
N LYS A 129 2.09 -21.34 12.68
CA LYS A 129 1.47 -20.63 13.80
C LYS A 129 0.68 -19.39 13.35
N LEU A 130 0.36 -19.28 12.07
CA LEU A 130 -0.37 -18.14 11.53
C LEU A 130 -1.73 -17.93 12.23
N VAL A 131 -2.48 -19.01 12.43
CA VAL A 131 -3.81 -18.95 13.07
C VAL A 131 -3.72 -18.51 14.53
N GLU A 132 -2.78 -19.10 15.30
CA GLU A 132 -2.57 -18.72 16.70
C GLU A 132 -2.11 -17.28 16.82
N PHE A 133 -1.23 -16.84 15.92
CA PHE A 133 -0.76 -15.47 15.86
C PHE A 133 -1.92 -14.50 15.58
N TRP A 134 -2.78 -14.80 14.61
CA TRP A 134 -3.97 -14.02 14.30
C TRP A 134 -4.94 -13.95 15.49
N LYS A 135 -5.17 -15.06 16.16
CA LYS A 135 -6.06 -15.12 17.35
C LYS A 135 -5.56 -14.27 18.52
N ILE A 136 -4.25 -14.12 18.69
CA ILE A 136 -3.71 -13.20 19.69
C ILE A 136 -4.05 -11.74 19.33
N LEU A 137 -3.95 -11.35 18.06
CA LEU A 137 -4.37 -10.02 17.60
C LEU A 137 -5.88 -9.80 17.82
N GLU A 138 -6.71 -10.81 17.56
CA GLU A 138 -8.16 -10.77 17.85
C GLU A 138 -8.43 -10.56 19.35
N GLN A 139 -7.72 -11.28 20.21
CA GLN A 139 -7.83 -11.13 21.67
C GLN A 139 -7.45 -9.70 22.11
N MET A 140 -6.41 -9.11 21.54
CA MET A 140 -6.03 -7.72 21.82
C MET A 140 -7.10 -6.72 21.40
N LYS A 141 -7.78 -6.97 20.26
CA LYS A 141 -8.91 -6.15 19.83
C LYS A 141 -10.10 -6.31 20.79
N ASP A 142 -10.44 -7.52 21.18
CA ASP A 142 -11.54 -7.78 22.10
C ASP A 142 -11.30 -7.18 23.49
N ALA A 143 -10.04 -7.11 23.92
CA ALA A 143 -9.63 -6.45 25.17
C ALA A 143 -9.54 -4.92 25.08
N GLY A 144 -9.71 -4.35 23.87
CA GLY A 144 -9.59 -2.90 23.63
C GLY A 144 -8.14 -2.38 23.65
N GLU A 145 -7.16 -3.27 23.65
CA GLU A 145 -5.74 -2.90 23.62
C GLU A 145 -5.30 -2.46 22.21
N LEU A 146 -5.94 -3.02 21.17
CA LEU A 146 -5.74 -2.71 19.77
C LEU A 146 -7.06 -2.33 19.12
N THR A 147 -7.17 -1.12 18.55
CA THR A 147 -8.39 -0.66 17.86
C THR A 147 -8.29 -0.73 16.34
N ALA A 148 -7.09 -0.95 15.80
CA ALA A 148 -6.80 -0.99 14.38
C ALA A 148 -7.63 -2.03 13.63
N SER A 149 -8.00 -1.77 12.38
CA SER A 149 -8.34 -2.81 11.42
C SER A 149 -7.17 -3.77 11.25
N LEU A 150 -7.44 -5.06 11.05
CA LEU A 150 -6.40 -6.06 10.82
C LEU A 150 -6.28 -6.38 9.34
N GLY A 151 -5.06 -6.42 8.86
CA GLY A 151 -4.76 -6.80 7.49
C GLY A 151 -3.44 -7.56 7.38
N VAL A 152 -3.07 -7.84 6.15
CA VAL A 152 -1.88 -8.60 5.83
C VAL A 152 -1.10 -7.95 4.70
N SER A 153 0.13 -8.37 4.50
CA SER A 153 0.96 -7.94 3.37
C SER A 153 1.69 -9.15 2.82
N ASN A 154 1.83 -9.22 1.50
CA ASN A 154 2.51 -10.31 0.79
C ASN A 154 1.92 -11.71 1.06
N PHE A 155 0.65 -11.79 1.46
CA PHE A 155 -0.03 -13.08 1.64
C PHE A 155 -0.42 -13.68 0.29
N ARG A 156 -0.23 -14.99 0.19
CA ARG A 156 -0.47 -15.83 -0.97
C ARG A 156 -1.81 -16.58 -0.79
N PRO A 157 -2.38 -17.22 -1.82
CA PRO A 157 -3.61 -18.00 -1.68
C PRO A 157 -3.56 -19.01 -0.53
N GLN A 158 -2.47 -19.77 -0.39
CA GLN A 158 -2.31 -20.76 0.67
C GLN A 158 -2.31 -20.18 2.09
N ASP A 159 -1.78 -18.95 2.26
CA ASP A 159 -1.78 -18.27 3.56
C ASP A 159 -3.20 -17.84 3.95
N PHE A 160 -4.01 -17.41 2.97
CA PHE A 160 -5.43 -17.12 3.18
C PHE A 160 -6.25 -18.39 3.42
N GLU A 161 -5.97 -19.48 2.71
CA GLU A 161 -6.62 -20.77 2.91
C GLU A 161 -6.41 -21.28 4.34
N GLU A 162 -5.18 -21.21 4.86
CA GLU A 162 -4.86 -21.56 6.26
C GLU A 162 -5.68 -20.69 7.23
N LEU A 163 -5.71 -19.38 6.99
CA LEU A 163 -6.39 -18.45 7.88
C LEU A 163 -7.92 -18.61 7.85
N PHE A 164 -8.52 -18.80 6.66
CA PHE A 164 -9.96 -18.96 6.50
C PHE A 164 -10.49 -20.33 6.85
N ALA A 165 -9.63 -21.38 6.88
CA ALA A 165 -10.01 -22.68 7.41
C ALA A 165 -10.23 -22.66 8.93
N ALA A 166 -9.73 -21.62 9.60
CA ALA A 166 -9.93 -21.42 11.03
C ALA A 166 -11.16 -20.53 11.30
N ASP A 167 -11.75 -20.71 12.48
CA ASP A 167 -12.80 -19.82 12.98
C ASP A 167 -12.19 -18.51 13.50
N ILE A 168 -11.97 -17.55 12.57
CA ILE A 168 -11.46 -16.21 12.85
C ILE A 168 -12.62 -15.22 12.94
N LYS A 169 -12.56 -14.35 13.93
CA LYS A 169 -13.59 -13.32 14.20
C LYS A 169 -13.43 -12.08 13.32
N TYR A 170 -12.21 -11.61 13.15
CA TYR A 170 -11.87 -10.44 12.34
C TYR A 170 -11.15 -10.89 11.08
N LYS A 171 -11.81 -10.74 9.91
CA LYS A 171 -11.18 -11.05 8.63
C LYS A 171 -10.13 -9.98 8.27
N PRO A 172 -9.05 -10.34 7.54
CA PRO A 172 -8.16 -9.35 6.96
C PRO A 172 -8.95 -8.41 6.05
N VAL A 173 -8.78 -7.09 6.23
CA VAL A 173 -9.48 -6.09 5.40
C VAL A 173 -8.66 -5.65 4.19
N VAL A 174 -7.33 -5.84 4.26
CA VAL A 174 -6.36 -5.42 3.24
C VAL A 174 -5.31 -6.51 3.05
N ASN A 175 -4.85 -6.69 1.80
CA ASN A 175 -3.58 -7.32 1.49
C ASN A 175 -2.69 -6.33 0.74
N GLN A 176 -1.58 -5.90 1.35
CA GLN A 176 -0.62 -5.00 0.73
C GLN A 176 0.45 -5.82 -0.01
N LEU A 177 0.58 -5.62 -1.32
CA LEU A 177 1.51 -6.39 -2.18
C LEU A 177 2.06 -5.54 -3.32
N GLU A 178 3.11 -6.02 -4.00
CA GLU A 178 3.54 -5.39 -5.25
C GLU A 178 2.41 -5.51 -6.27
N TYR A 179 1.87 -4.34 -6.69
CA TYR A 179 0.76 -4.34 -7.64
C TYR A 179 0.93 -3.22 -8.67
N HIS A 180 0.97 -3.61 -9.93
CA HIS A 180 1.03 -2.74 -11.10
C HIS A 180 0.72 -3.58 -12.36
N PRO A 181 0.57 -2.98 -13.55
CA PRO A 181 0.15 -3.73 -14.76
C PRO A 181 1.01 -4.95 -15.10
N TYR A 182 2.31 -4.95 -14.77
CA TYR A 182 3.25 -6.02 -15.17
C TYR A 182 3.31 -7.23 -14.23
N VAL A 183 2.50 -7.28 -13.19
CA VAL A 183 2.38 -8.45 -12.28
C VAL A 183 1.01 -9.12 -12.36
N LEU A 184 0.05 -8.54 -13.09
CA LEU A 184 -1.34 -8.97 -13.08
C LEU A 184 -1.54 -10.43 -13.46
N SER A 185 -0.82 -10.93 -14.47
CA SER A 185 -0.94 -12.31 -14.95
C SER A 185 -0.62 -13.35 -13.88
N HIS A 186 0.21 -13.00 -12.89
CA HIS A 186 0.62 -13.88 -11.80
C HIS A 186 -0.21 -13.68 -10.53
N LEU A 187 -0.94 -12.57 -10.42
CA LEU A 187 -1.76 -12.26 -9.25
C LEU A 187 -3.24 -12.66 -9.43
N GLU A 188 -3.65 -13.13 -10.61
CA GLU A 188 -5.06 -13.28 -10.97
C GLU A 188 -5.86 -14.13 -9.95
N GLY A 189 -5.36 -15.31 -9.59
CA GLY A 189 -6.01 -16.17 -8.59
C GLY A 189 -6.06 -15.53 -7.20
N LEU A 190 -5.01 -14.84 -6.79
CA LEU A 190 -4.97 -14.12 -5.52
C LEU A 190 -5.97 -12.96 -5.49
N LEU A 191 -6.02 -12.16 -6.56
CA LEU A 191 -6.94 -11.03 -6.66
C LEU A 191 -8.40 -11.47 -6.69
N GLN A 192 -8.69 -12.63 -7.34
CA GLN A 192 -10.02 -13.23 -7.30
C GLN A 192 -10.41 -13.63 -5.88
N LEU A 193 -9.53 -14.36 -5.18
CA LEU A 193 -9.76 -14.75 -3.78
C LEU A 193 -9.99 -13.52 -2.89
N GLN A 194 -9.19 -12.47 -3.03
CA GLN A 194 -9.37 -11.23 -2.28
C GLN A 194 -10.72 -10.59 -2.56
N ALA A 195 -11.16 -10.54 -3.81
CA ALA A 195 -12.45 -9.98 -4.20
C ALA A 195 -13.62 -10.78 -3.60
N GLU A 196 -13.55 -12.12 -3.60
CA GLU A 196 -14.58 -12.99 -2.99
C GLU A 196 -14.74 -12.76 -1.49
N HIS A 197 -13.66 -12.35 -0.81
CA HIS A 197 -13.67 -12.05 0.62
C HIS A 197 -13.80 -10.56 0.97
N GLY A 198 -13.90 -9.68 -0.04
CA GLY A 198 -14.00 -8.23 0.16
C GLY A 198 -12.71 -7.59 0.68
N ILE A 199 -11.54 -8.23 0.43
CA ILE A 199 -10.23 -7.75 0.84
C ILE A 199 -9.74 -6.72 -0.17
N VAL A 200 -9.43 -5.52 0.29
CA VAL A 200 -8.89 -4.45 -0.56
C VAL A 200 -7.40 -4.70 -0.81
N THR A 201 -6.97 -4.55 -2.05
CA THR A 201 -5.54 -4.55 -2.38
C THR A 201 -4.93 -3.18 -2.08
N GLU A 202 -3.80 -3.14 -1.38
CA GLU A 202 -2.89 -2.00 -1.35
C GLU A 202 -1.66 -2.31 -2.20
N ALA A 203 -1.30 -1.37 -3.07
CA ALA A 203 -0.17 -1.50 -4.00
C ALA A 203 1.07 -0.81 -3.43
N TYR A 204 2.07 -1.54 -2.96
CA TYR A 204 3.40 -0.95 -2.93
C TYR A 204 4.07 -1.10 -4.30
N GLY A 205 5.01 -0.21 -4.61
CA GLY A 205 5.64 -0.18 -5.93
C GLY A 205 4.70 0.06 -7.12
N PRO A 206 3.59 0.84 -7.01
CA PRO A 206 2.64 1.01 -8.10
C PRO A 206 3.27 1.67 -9.34
N LEU A 207 4.37 2.38 -9.17
CA LEU A 207 5.10 3.07 -10.25
C LEU A 207 6.29 2.27 -10.81
N THR A 208 6.48 1.03 -10.38
CA THR A 208 7.57 0.13 -10.84
C THR A 208 7.71 0.08 -12.36
N PRO A 209 6.62 -0.02 -13.16
CA PRO A 209 6.73 -0.03 -14.62
C PRO A 209 7.45 1.18 -15.22
N LEU A 210 7.28 2.36 -14.62
CA LEU A 210 7.88 3.60 -15.13
C LEU A 210 9.24 3.93 -14.50
N LEU A 211 9.49 3.47 -13.27
CA LEU A 211 10.66 3.86 -12.49
C LEU A 211 11.74 2.78 -12.41
N ARG A 212 11.40 1.52 -12.65
CA ARG A 212 12.29 0.37 -12.47
C ARG A 212 12.45 -0.50 -13.71
N HIS A 213 11.41 -0.59 -14.54
CA HIS A 213 11.52 -1.29 -15.83
C HIS A 213 12.48 -0.50 -16.75
N PRO A 214 13.39 -1.15 -17.47
CA PRO A 214 14.47 -0.47 -18.23
C PRO A 214 13.97 0.59 -19.22
N THR A 215 12.84 0.34 -19.90
CA THR A 215 12.30 1.25 -20.93
C THR A 215 10.92 1.83 -20.55
N GLY A 216 10.31 1.34 -19.47
CA GLY A 216 8.90 1.60 -19.13
C GLY A 216 7.92 0.68 -19.87
N GLY A 217 8.39 -0.09 -20.86
CA GLY A 217 7.62 -1.09 -21.59
C GLY A 217 6.41 -0.55 -22.37
N PRO A 218 5.51 -1.44 -22.82
CA PRO A 218 4.42 -1.09 -23.75
C PRO A 218 3.34 -0.16 -23.16
N ILE A 219 3.22 -0.04 -21.85
CA ILE A 219 2.22 0.88 -21.26
C ILE A 219 2.70 2.33 -21.24
N LYS A 220 3.99 2.61 -21.32
CA LYS A 220 4.53 3.98 -21.22
C LYS A 220 3.98 4.92 -22.29
N PRO A 221 3.93 4.58 -23.59
CA PRO A 221 3.31 5.43 -24.60
C PRO A 221 1.82 5.70 -24.35
N VAL A 222 1.08 4.69 -23.89
CA VAL A 222 -0.34 4.81 -23.56
C VAL A 222 -0.54 5.76 -22.37
N LEU A 223 0.22 5.60 -21.29
CA LEU A 223 0.17 6.48 -20.14
C LEU A 223 0.54 7.93 -20.51
N THR A 224 1.51 8.13 -21.41
CA THR A 224 1.87 9.45 -21.92
C THR A 224 0.71 10.09 -22.68
N ARG A 225 0.02 9.35 -23.55
CA ARG A 225 -1.16 9.82 -24.29
C ARG A 225 -2.31 10.17 -23.32
N ILE A 226 -2.57 9.33 -22.32
CA ILE A 226 -3.57 9.58 -21.28
C ILE A 226 -3.23 10.87 -20.52
N ALA A 227 -1.99 11.03 -20.12
CA ALA A 227 -1.51 12.23 -19.42
C ALA A 227 -1.71 13.49 -20.26
N GLN A 228 -1.41 13.45 -21.56
CA GLN A 228 -1.66 14.58 -22.49
C GLN A 228 -3.13 14.93 -22.58
N ARG A 229 -4.03 13.93 -22.69
CA ARG A 229 -5.49 14.16 -22.66
C ARG A 229 -5.91 14.84 -21.36
N LEU A 230 -5.50 14.30 -20.22
CA LEU A 230 -5.83 14.85 -18.90
C LEU A 230 -5.29 16.30 -18.75
N SER A 231 -4.08 16.56 -19.23
CA SER A 231 -3.52 17.91 -19.21
C SER A 231 -4.38 18.88 -20.04
N SER A 232 -4.83 18.47 -21.23
CA SER A 232 -5.68 19.28 -22.09
C SER A 232 -7.07 19.53 -21.48
N GLU A 233 -7.66 18.52 -20.84
CA GLU A 233 -9.00 18.62 -20.23
C GLU A 233 -9.01 19.45 -18.94
N THR A 234 -7.94 19.37 -18.15
CA THR A 234 -7.89 20.02 -16.83
C THR A 234 -7.17 21.38 -16.83
N GLY A 235 -6.41 21.67 -17.89
CA GLY A 235 -5.53 22.84 -17.93
C GLY A 235 -4.34 22.75 -16.95
N LYS A 236 -4.06 21.55 -16.40
CA LYS A 236 -2.96 21.28 -15.47
C LYS A 236 -1.95 20.37 -16.13
N GLU A 237 -0.67 20.51 -15.76
CA GLU A 237 0.34 19.55 -16.18
C GLU A 237 0.10 18.20 -15.49
N VAL A 238 -0.08 17.14 -16.28
CA VAL A 238 -0.24 15.75 -15.81
C VAL A 238 0.81 14.91 -16.51
N ASP A 239 1.49 14.05 -15.78
CA ASP A 239 2.51 13.14 -16.31
C ASP A 239 2.07 11.66 -16.29
N ALA A 240 2.88 10.80 -16.92
CA ALA A 240 2.59 9.37 -17.02
C ALA A 240 2.53 8.66 -15.65
N THR A 241 3.25 9.16 -14.63
CA THR A 241 3.21 8.58 -13.28
C THR A 241 1.86 8.83 -12.62
N GLN A 242 1.30 10.01 -12.79
CA GLN A 242 -0.03 10.34 -12.31
C GLN A 242 -1.11 9.54 -13.07
N ALA A 243 -0.96 9.34 -14.38
CA ALA A 243 -1.87 8.47 -15.15
C ALA A 243 -1.83 7.02 -14.64
N LEU A 244 -0.66 6.50 -14.26
CA LEU A 244 -0.53 5.15 -13.70
C LEU A 244 -1.15 5.05 -12.30
N LEU A 245 -1.03 6.06 -11.46
CA LEU A 245 -1.72 6.11 -10.17
C LEU A 245 -3.24 6.18 -10.31
N LEU A 246 -3.74 6.90 -11.33
CA LEU A 246 -5.17 6.89 -11.68
C LEU A 246 -5.65 5.52 -12.13
N TRP A 247 -4.83 4.78 -12.91
CA TRP A 247 -5.12 3.40 -13.26
C TRP A 247 -5.23 2.52 -12.01
N THR A 248 -4.29 2.65 -11.06
CA THR A 248 -4.33 1.92 -9.79
C THR A 248 -5.63 2.20 -9.03
N ARG A 249 -6.04 3.48 -8.94
CA ARG A 249 -7.33 3.88 -8.35
C ARG A 249 -8.52 3.26 -9.09
N ALA A 250 -8.52 3.28 -10.41
CA ALA A 250 -9.60 2.72 -11.25
C ALA A 250 -9.75 1.20 -11.07
N LYS A 251 -8.69 0.51 -10.64
CA LYS A 251 -8.72 -0.93 -10.28
C LYS A 251 -9.24 -1.19 -8.87
N GLY A 252 -9.66 -0.16 -8.13
CA GLY A 252 -10.09 -0.30 -6.74
C GLY A 252 -8.94 -0.57 -5.76
N VAL A 253 -7.72 -0.19 -6.11
CA VAL A 253 -6.49 -0.49 -5.38
C VAL A 253 -5.94 0.78 -4.74
N VAL A 254 -5.57 0.72 -3.47
CA VAL A 254 -4.90 1.82 -2.75
C VAL A 254 -3.45 1.89 -3.21
N ALA A 255 -3.00 3.05 -3.64
CA ALA A 255 -1.62 3.26 -4.05
C ALA A 255 -0.75 3.72 -2.86
N VAL A 256 0.20 2.88 -2.43
CA VAL A 256 1.23 3.23 -1.46
C VAL A 256 2.51 3.59 -2.22
N THR A 257 2.86 4.86 -2.23
CA THR A 257 4.04 5.34 -2.96
C THR A 257 4.90 6.24 -2.09
N ALA A 258 6.17 6.39 -2.43
CA ALA A 258 7.15 7.11 -1.62
C ALA A 258 7.90 8.13 -2.47
N SER A 259 8.22 9.27 -1.88
CA SER A 259 9.20 10.22 -2.42
C SER A 259 9.78 11.07 -1.30
N GLY A 260 11.08 11.32 -1.36
CA GLY A 260 11.79 12.28 -0.53
C GLY A 260 11.93 13.68 -1.19
N LYS A 261 11.20 13.93 -2.28
CA LYS A 261 11.20 15.21 -3.02
C LYS A 261 9.81 15.84 -2.96
N GLU A 262 9.74 17.06 -2.47
CA GLU A 262 8.49 17.82 -2.32
C GLU A 262 7.69 17.91 -3.63
N GLU A 263 8.35 18.15 -4.76
CA GLU A 263 7.72 18.23 -6.07
C GLU A 263 6.97 16.94 -6.43
N ASN A 264 7.60 15.79 -6.21
CA ASN A 264 6.96 14.49 -6.48
C ASN A 264 5.80 14.23 -5.52
N ILE A 265 5.95 14.59 -4.22
CA ILE A 265 4.87 14.46 -3.24
C ILE A 265 3.66 15.29 -3.67
N LYS A 266 3.87 16.51 -4.14
CA LYS A 266 2.81 17.38 -4.68
C LYS A 266 2.12 16.77 -5.91
N LYS A 267 2.89 16.17 -6.85
CA LYS A 267 2.35 15.45 -8.01
C LYS A 267 1.50 14.26 -7.60
N ILE A 268 1.97 13.48 -6.63
CA ILE A 268 1.22 12.34 -6.07
C ILE A 268 -0.10 12.82 -5.43
N ALA A 269 -0.03 13.85 -4.60
CA ALA A 269 -1.22 14.41 -3.96
C ALA A 269 -2.24 14.94 -4.98
N ALA A 270 -1.77 15.57 -6.06
CA ALA A 270 -2.61 16.13 -7.10
C ALA A 270 -3.49 15.10 -7.84
N VAL A 271 -3.08 13.81 -7.85
CA VAL A 271 -3.86 12.71 -8.45
C VAL A 271 -5.28 12.62 -7.87
N GLN A 272 -5.45 12.96 -6.60
CA GLN A 272 -6.74 12.91 -5.91
C GLN A 272 -7.80 13.82 -6.55
N GLY A 273 -7.37 14.93 -7.16
CA GLY A 273 -8.25 15.90 -7.82
C GLY A 273 -8.32 15.77 -9.34
N LEU A 274 -7.68 14.74 -9.93
CA LEU A 274 -7.76 14.48 -11.36
C LEU A 274 -8.99 13.63 -11.71
N PRO A 275 -9.58 13.81 -12.90
CA PRO A 275 -10.64 12.97 -13.40
C PRO A 275 -10.23 11.50 -13.47
N ASP A 276 -11.21 10.60 -13.36
CA ASP A 276 -10.96 9.17 -13.59
C ASP A 276 -10.57 8.88 -15.04
N LEU A 277 -9.84 7.79 -15.23
CA LEU A 277 -9.54 7.26 -16.55
C LEU A 277 -10.83 6.74 -17.20
N LYS A 278 -10.87 6.82 -18.52
CA LYS A 278 -11.94 6.20 -19.30
C LYS A 278 -11.83 4.67 -19.22
N PRO A 279 -12.95 3.92 -19.27
CA PRO A 279 -12.90 2.46 -19.18
C PRO A 279 -12.00 1.81 -20.24
N GLU A 280 -11.98 2.35 -21.45
CA GLU A 280 -11.12 1.89 -22.54
C GLU A 280 -9.62 2.13 -22.26
N GLU A 281 -9.27 3.22 -21.57
CA GLU A 281 -7.89 3.51 -21.18
C GLU A 281 -7.42 2.54 -20.08
N VAL A 282 -8.28 2.26 -19.10
CA VAL A 282 -7.99 1.28 -18.04
C VAL A 282 -7.74 -0.09 -18.65
N LYS A 283 -8.63 -0.51 -19.58
CA LYS A 283 -8.50 -1.78 -20.27
C LYS A 283 -7.24 -1.87 -21.11
N GLU A 284 -6.90 -0.83 -21.85
CA GLU A 284 -5.71 -0.81 -22.71
C GLU A 284 -4.42 -0.96 -21.90
N VAL A 285 -4.29 -0.25 -20.77
CA VAL A 285 -3.15 -0.39 -19.86
C VAL A 285 -3.08 -1.80 -19.29
N GLU A 286 -4.22 -2.39 -18.92
CA GLU A 286 -4.30 -3.76 -18.41
C GLU A 286 -3.90 -4.79 -19.47
N ASP A 287 -4.48 -4.73 -20.68
CA ASP A 287 -4.22 -5.67 -21.77
C ASP A 287 -2.74 -5.66 -22.20
N LEU A 288 -2.10 -4.49 -22.20
CA LEU A 288 -0.68 -4.36 -22.49
C LEU A 288 0.19 -4.80 -21.31
N GLY A 289 -0.24 -4.47 -20.10
CA GLY A 289 0.47 -4.88 -18.90
C GLY A 289 0.57 -6.40 -18.75
N ARG A 290 -0.51 -7.12 -19.05
CA ARG A 290 -0.56 -8.60 -19.01
C ARG A 290 0.38 -9.30 -19.99
N LYS A 291 0.92 -8.58 -21.00
CA LYS A 291 1.89 -9.11 -21.96
C LYS A 291 3.34 -9.08 -21.45
N VAL A 292 3.56 -8.41 -20.33
CA VAL A 292 4.90 -8.25 -19.71
C VAL A 292 4.85 -8.83 -18.31
N TYR A 293 5.87 -9.56 -17.93
CA TYR A 293 6.09 -9.94 -16.53
C TYR A 293 7.34 -9.26 -16.00
N PHE A 294 7.15 -8.35 -15.07
CA PHE A 294 8.24 -7.67 -14.39
C PHE A 294 7.91 -7.42 -12.93
N ARG A 295 8.75 -7.92 -12.02
CA ARG A 295 8.71 -7.65 -10.58
C ARG A 295 10.01 -6.99 -10.16
N HIS A 296 9.92 -6.08 -9.20
CA HIS A 296 11.08 -5.44 -8.59
C HIS A 296 11.32 -5.90 -7.16
N TYR A 297 10.24 -6.18 -6.42
CA TYR A 297 10.28 -6.60 -5.02
C TYR A 297 9.94 -8.10 -4.93
N SER A 298 10.93 -8.96 -5.18
CA SER A 298 10.70 -10.40 -5.29
C SER A 298 10.91 -11.17 -3.98
N GLU A 299 11.57 -10.59 -2.99
CA GLU A 299 12.11 -11.26 -1.81
C GLU A 299 11.05 -12.05 -1.00
N HIS A 300 9.81 -11.55 -0.94
CA HIS A 300 8.73 -12.18 -0.18
C HIS A 300 8.01 -13.32 -0.92
N MET A 301 8.19 -13.43 -2.22
CA MET A 301 7.39 -14.32 -3.07
C MET A 301 8.23 -15.08 -4.12
N ASN A 302 9.55 -15.21 -3.88
CA ASN A 302 10.45 -15.89 -4.82
C ASN A 302 10.11 -17.36 -5.10
N GLU A 303 9.50 -18.05 -4.13
CA GLU A 303 9.11 -19.46 -4.31
C GLU A 303 7.84 -19.59 -5.18
N ASP A 304 6.98 -18.58 -5.21
CA ASP A 304 5.67 -18.62 -5.87
C ASP A 304 5.67 -17.96 -7.25
N PHE A 305 6.65 -17.10 -7.53
CA PHE A 305 6.73 -16.36 -8.78
C PHE A 305 8.11 -16.51 -9.43
N PRO A 306 8.16 -16.84 -10.72
CA PRO A 306 9.42 -16.93 -11.44
C PRO A 306 10.15 -15.59 -11.46
N ALA A 307 11.46 -15.62 -11.70
CA ALA A 307 12.23 -14.41 -11.97
C ALA A 307 11.66 -13.69 -13.19
N PRO A 308 11.68 -12.33 -13.20
CA PRO A 308 11.24 -11.58 -14.36
C PRO A 308 11.98 -12.01 -15.62
N GLN A 309 11.21 -12.34 -16.65
CA GLN A 309 11.77 -12.60 -17.98
C GLN A 309 11.59 -11.32 -18.80
N LEU A 310 12.61 -10.49 -18.82
CA LEU A 310 12.66 -9.38 -19.75
C LEU A 310 13.16 -9.90 -21.09
N PRO A 311 12.49 -9.58 -22.22
CA PRO A 311 13.07 -9.83 -23.54
C PRO A 311 14.45 -9.17 -23.65
N GLU A 312 15.40 -9.87 -24.27
CA GLU A 312 16.77 -9.38 -24.45
C GLU A 312 16.85 -8.06 -25.25
N ASP A 313 15.78 -7.72 -25.97
CA ASP A 313 15.65 -6.56 -26.86
C ASP A 313 14.94 -5.34 -26.23
N LEU A 314 14.72 -5.32 -24.93
CA LEU A 314 14.05 -4.20 -24.25
C LEU A 314 15.02 -3.23 -23.60
#